data_81936ebe602c9ccf9c97d03403b804da
#
_entry.id   81936ebe602c9ccf9c97d03403b804da
#
_cell.length_a   1.000
_cell.length_b   1.000
_cell.length_c   1.000
_cell.angle_alpha   90.00
_cell.angle_beta   90.00
_cell.angle_gamma   90.00
#
_symmetry.space_group_name_H-M   'P 1'
#
loop_
_entity.id
_entity.type
_entity.pdbx_description
1 polymer ?
#
loop_
_entity_poly.entity_id
_entity_poly.type
_entity_poly.pdbx_seq_one_letter_code
_entity_poly.pdbx_strand_id
1 'polypeptide(L)'
;MKFYLLSFLFFSIVISAQNTANKDTIPYKTNERYDQFFPKPLRGKIKMMHTVGCKIEYQGDTPVAVYHLFHKNKIDPYTYTYQFDKRGNDIAFYTYDALGNLMDWEIKTFNKEDSLTYRKISYVIDSIRHSAERFNFYNDKNLLVERKDIDRYGSKVSLYFYNEEENIIKEEDYYKDKLFYTALYTYDAKGKLLEKKEKEKNPKKHSTTIYEYDTLGNLIRITEKEKGEKSYILTNRIYENNTLIKEYDDHSYLLYTYKEGKLIETESYYTGIGIDYIIDRKVITKYNEKGKIIKKLEYQGNILEQETNYFYDENGKEIKGILYKYEKEKSRWENKYSPEGYLIEKAWKREKGNPKTLYYYDAIGNCIKIEEYYKGKLTNIYERTFTYYE
;
A
#
# COMPACT_ATOMS: atom_id res chain seq x y z
N MET A 1 29.73 -1.87 -8.09
CA MET A 1 28.58 -0.98 -8.33
C MET A 1 27.40 -1.59 -7.58
N LYS A 2 27.12 -1.09 -6.37
CA LYS A 2 26.04 -1.62 -5.52
C LYS A 2 24.75 -0.87 -5.86
N PHE A 3 23.73 -1.59 -6.30
CA PHE A 3 22.38 -1.05 -6.42
C PHE A 3 21.77 -0.98 -5.02
N TYR A 4 21.61 0.22 -4.49
CA TYR A 4 20.79 0.45 -3.31
C TYR A 4 19.33 0.47 -3.75
N LEU A 5 18.62 -0.59 -3.40
CA LEU A 5 17.16 -0.60 -3.46
C LEU A 5 16.66 0.23 -2.26
N LEU A 6 16.43 1.52 -2.48
CA LEU A 6 15.74 2.36 -1.52
C LEU A 6 14.27 1.89 -1.47
N SER A 7 13.92 1.16 -0.42
CA SER A 7 12.54 0.91 -0.08
C SER A 7 11.91 2.22 0.39
N PHE A 8 11.13 2.85 -0.46
CA PHE A 8 10.25 3.95 -0.10
C PHE A 8 9.22 3.44 0.92
N LEU A 9 9.48 3.68 2.20
CA LEU A 9 8.46 3.66 3.23
C LEU A 9 7.63 4.94 3.07
N PHE A 10 6.61 4.89 2.22
CA PHE A 10 5.51 5.84 2.29
C PHE A 10 4.78 5.61 3.62
N PHE A 11 5.14 6.37 4.65
CA PHE A 11 4.26 6.61 5.77
C PHE A 11 3.11 7.45 5.23
N SER A 12 2.05 6.79 4.79
CA SER A 12 0.74 7.43 4.67
C SER A 12 0.36 7.88 6.08
N ILE A 13 0.45 9.17 6.35
CA ILE A 13 -0.26 9.77 7.47
C ILE A 13 -1.73 9.57 7.14
N VAL A 14 -2.32 8.53 7.69
CA VAL A 14 -3.77 8.38 7.77
C VAL A 14 -4.24 9.47 8.72
N ILE A 15 -4.58 10.64 8.16
CA ILE A 15 -5.47 11.56 8.84
C ILE A 15 -6.78 10.78 8.94
N SER A 16 -7.04 10.22 10.10
CA SER A 16 -8.34 9.63 10.42
C SER A 16 -9.35 10.78 10.42
N ALA A 17 -9.91 11.08 9.25
CA ALA A 17 -11.22 11.66 9.23
C ALA A 17 -12.11 10.66 9.98
N GLN A 18 -12.60 11.05 11.17
CA GLN A 18 -13.66 10.34 11.85
C GLN A 18 -14.89 10.40 10.92
N ASN A 19 -14.92 9.48 9.97
CA ASN A 19 -16.16 9.07 9.37
C ASN A 19 -16.93 8.40 10.52
N THR A 20 -18.13 8.90 10.79
CA THR A 20 -19.14 8.19 11.55
C THR A 20 -19.32 6.84 10.85
N ALA A 21 -18.54 5.86 11.28
CA ALA A 21 -18.59 4.51 10.77
C ALA A 21 -19.99 3.98 11.05
N ASN A 22 -20.72 3.70 9.99
CA ASN A 22 -21.94 2.93 10.07
C ASN A 22 -21.57 1.62 10.79
N LYS A 23 -22.21 1.30 11.91
CA LYS A 23 -21.83 0.22 12.85
C LYS A 23 -21.79 -1.19 12.25
N ASP A 24 -22.17 -1.33 10.97
CA ASP A 24 -22.29 -2.60 10.27
C ASP A 24 -21.17 -2.88 9.24
N THR A 25 -20.12 -2.05 9.19
CA THR A 25 -19.01 -2.30 8.26
C THR A 25 -17.90 -3.10 8.91
N ILE A 26 -17.75 -4.36 8.51
CA ILE A 26 -16.57 -5.17 8.85
C ILE A 26 -15.40 -4.68 7.99
N PRO A 27 -14.23 -4.34 8.59
CA PRO A 27 -13.06 -3.90 7.82
C PRO A 27 -12.39 -5.09 7.14
N TYR A 28 -12.87 -5.47 5.95
CA TYR A 28 -12.27 -6.55 5.18
C TYR A 28 -10.86 -6.18 4.71
N LYS A 29 -9.90 -7.07 5.00
CA LYS A 29 -8.51 -6.96 4.56
C LYS A 29 -8.37 -7.69 3.22
N THR A 30 -8.26 -6.95 2.12
CA THR A 30 -8.05 -7.51 0.79
C THR A 30 -6.68 -7.10 0.24
N ASN A 31 -6.14 -7.89 -0.69
CA ASN A 31 -4.88 -7.54 -1.35
C ASN A 31 -5.14 -6.43 -2.38
N GLU A 32 -4.58 -5.24 -2.14
CA GLU A 32 -4.79 -4.06 -2.99
C GLU A 32 -4.39 -4.26 -4.45
N ARG A 33 -3.42 -5.14 -4.73
CA ARG A 33 -2.98 -5.45 -6.10
C ARG A 33 -4.11 -6.00 -6.98
N TYR A 34 -4.98 -6.82 -6.39
CA TYR A 34 -6.08 -7.47 -7.13
C TYR A 34 -7.40 -6.72 -6.99
N ASP A 35 -7.53 -5.91 -5.95
CA ASP A 35 -8.80 -5.28 -5.56
C ASP A 35 -8.86 -3.76 -5.87
N GLN A 36 -7.83 -3.22 -6.50
CA GLN A 36 -7.67 -1.79 -6.76
C GLN A 36 -8.74 -1.19 -7.69
N PHE A 37 -9.38 -2.01 -8.51
CA PHE A 37 -10.38 -1.54 -9.49
C PHE A 37 -11.77 -1.32 -8.88
N PHE A 38 -12.05 -1.95 -7.76
CA PHE A 38 -13.36 -1.90 -7.13
C PHE A 38 -13.43 -0.86 -6.02
N PRO A 39 -14.52 -0.04 -5.98
CA PRO A 39 -14.74 0.87 -4.87
C PRO A 39 -14.85 0.15 -3.53
N LYS A 40 -14.28 0.73 -2.48
CA LYS A 40 -14.39 0.28 -1.08
C LYS A 40 -15.29 1.25 -0.32
N PRO A 41 -15.86 0.88 0.84
CA PRO A 41 -15.67 -0.39 1.58
C PRO A 41 -16.59 -1.52 1.10
N LEU A 42 -16.21 -2.77 1.43
CA LEU A 42 -17.09 -3.94 1.33
C LEU A 42 -18.09 -3.93 2.50
N ARG A 43 -19.30 -4.43 2.29
CA ARG A 43 -20.42 -4.36 3.23
C ARG A 43 -21.05 -5.74 3.49
N GLY A 44 -21.69 -5.87 4.66
CA GLY A 44 -22.33 -7.11 5.08
C GLY A 44 -21.34 -8.15 5.63
N LYS A 45 -21.85 -9.30 6.06
CA LYS A 45 -21.05 -10.42 6.60
C LYS A 45 -20.56 -11.32 5.47
N ILE A 46 -19.61 -10.84 4.67
CA ILE A 46 -19.11 -11.58 3.51
C ILE A 46 -18.34 -12.82 3.96
N LYS A 47 -18.73 -13.99 3.43
CA LYS A 47 -18.02 -15.26 3.60
C LYS A 47 -17.07 -15.52 2.42
N MET A 48 -17.52 -15.21 1.22
CA MET A 48 -16.73 -15.41 0.00
C MET A 48 -17.02 -14.29 -0.99
N MET A 49 -15.97 -13.87 -1.69
CA MET A 49 -16.04 -12.92 -2.80
C MET A 49 -15.30 -13.54 -3.99
N HIS A 50 -16.00 -13.76 -5.08
CA HIS A 50 -15.43 -14.25 -6.33
C HIS A 50 -15.49 -13.15 -7.39
N THR A 51 -14.36 -12.89 -8.05
CA THR A 51 -14.24 -11.87 -9.10
C THR A 51 -13.79 -12.52 -10.39
N VAL A 52 -14.50 -12.21 -11.46
CA VAL A 52 -14.13 -12.59 -12.82
C VAL A 52 -13.96 -11.35 -13.66
N GLY A 53 -12.83 -11.25 -14.36
CA GLY A 53 -12.58 -10.18 -15.33
C GLY A 53 -12.35 -10.76 -16.71
N CYS A 54 -12.88 -10.09 -17.73
CA CYS A 54 -12.62 -10.44 -19.12
C CYS A 54 -12.38 -9.18 -19.96
N LYS A 55 -11.53 -9.30 -20.96
CA LYS A 55 -11.39 -8.33 -22.03
C LYS A 55 -12.46 -8.60 -23.09
N ILE A 56 -13.00 -7.55 -23.69
CA ILE A 56 -13.94 -7.66 -24.79
C ILE A 56 -13.18 -7.40 -26.09
N GLU A 57 -13.22 -8.35 -26.99
CA GLU A 57 -12.77 -8.22 -28.38
C GLU A 57 -13.97 -8.18 -29.31
N TYR A 58 -13.83 -7.52 -30.45
CA TYR A 58 -14.93 -7.39 -31.41
C TYR A 58 -14.65 -8.22 -32.65
N GLN A 59 -15.59 -9.10 -32.99
CA GLN A 59 -15.64 -9.78 -34.31
C GLN A 59 -16.65 -9.03 -35.18
N GLY A 60 -16.16 -8.08 -36.00
CA GLY A 60 -17.00 -7.06 -36.61
C GLY A 60 -17.56 -6.12 -35.52
N ASP A 61 -18.89 -5.99 -35.45
CA ASP A 61 -19.57 -5.19 -34.41
C ASP A 61 -20.05 -6.03 -33.21
N THR A 62 -19.81 -7.37 -33.22
CA THR A 62 -20.24 -8.26 -32.14
C THR A 62 -19.17 -8.33 -31.05
N PRO A 63 -19.47 -7.95 -29.78
CA PRO A 63 -18.56 -8.10 -28.67
C PRO A 63 -18.43 -9.57 -28.27
N VAL A 64 -17.19 -10.04 -28.11
CA VAL A 64 -16.86 -11.39 -27.65
C VAL A 64 -15.98 -11.28 -26.42
N ALA A 65 -16.36 -11.93 -25.33
CA ALA A 65 -15.52 -12.00 -24.13
C ALA A 65 -14.31 -12.90 -24.39
N VAL A 66 -13.12 -12.34 -24.21
CA VAL A 66 -11.87 -13.06 -24.32
C VAL A 66 -11.21 -13.11 -22.95
N TYR A 67 -11.12 -14.30 -22.38
CA TYR A 67 -10.34 -14.54 -21.18
C TYR A 67 -8.87 -14.60 -21.58
N HIS A 68 -8.05 -13.64 -21.14
CA HIS A 68 -6.67 -13.56 -21.59
C HIS A 68 -5.85 -14.78 -21.19
N LEU A 69 -5.41 -15.52 -22.20
CA LEU A 69 -4.24 -16.39 -22.14
C LEU A 69 -2.98 -15.51 -22.08
N PHE A 70 -2.19 -15.72 -21.07
CA PHE A 70 -0.89 -15.12 -20.78
C PHE A 70 -0.19 -14.31 -21.89
N HIS A 71 0.10 -13.06 -21.66
CA HIS A 71 1.28 -12.41 -22.24
C HIS A 71 2.50 -12.75 -21.38
N LYS A 72 3.57 -13.14 -22.03
CA LYS A 72 4.82 -13.77 -21.56
C LYS A 72 5.50 -13.21 -20.29
N ASN A 73 5.05 -12.15 -19.64
CA ASN A 73 5.69 -11.58 -18.45
C ASN A 73 4.77 -10.84 -17.47
N LYS A 74 3.45 -10.92 -17.58
CA LYS A 74 2.52 -10.36 -16.58
C LYS A 74 1.35 -11.32 -16.38
N ILE A 75 1.35 -11.97 -15.24
CA ILE A 75 0.19 -12.65 -14.70
C ILE A 75 -0.72 -11.55 -14.17
N ASP A 76 -1.75 -11.18 -14.94
CA ASP A 76 -2.92 -10.50 -14.42
C ASP A 76 -4.04 -11.53 -14.33
N PRO A 77 -4.19 -12.21 -13.19
CA PRO A 77 -5.34 -13.10 -12.99
C PRO A 77 -6.57 -12.22 -12.86
N TYR A 78 -7.36 -12.14 -13.92
CA TYR A 78 -8.67 -11.47 -13.87
C TYR A 78 -9.73 -12.27 -13.10
N THR A 79 -9.38 -13.47 -12.66
CA THR A 79 -10.27 -14.33 -11.88
C THR A 79 -9.61 -14.68 -10.55
N TYR A 80 -10.27 -14.31 -9.46
CA TYR A 80 -9.79 -14.60 -8.13
C TYR A 80 -10.93 -14.76 -7.12
N THR A 81 -10.64 -15.46 -6.02
CA THR A 81 -11.58 -15.70 -4.94
C THR A 81 -10.94 -15.36 -3.60
N TYR A 82 -11.64 -14.60 -2.77
CA TYR A 82 -11.36 -14.44 -1.35
C TYR A 82 -12.34 -15.25 -0.53
N GLN A 83 -11.85 -15.82 0.57
CA GLN A 83 -12.68 -16.32 1.65
C GLN A 83 -12.34 -15.56 2.93
N PHE A 84 -13.37 -15.21 3.69
CA PHE A 84 -13.22 -14.45 4.92
C PHE A 84 -13.75 -15.25 6.11
N ASP A 85 -13.19 -15.05 7.30
CA ASP A 85 -13.82 -15.48 8.54
C ASP A 85 -14.94 -14.50 8.96
N LYS A 86 -15.68 -14.83 10.04
CA LYS A 86 -16.78 -13.97 10.54
C LYS A 86 -16.30 -12.60 11.06
N ARG A 87 -14.99 -12.42 11.27
CA ARG A 87 -14.36 -11.17 11.72
C ARG A 87 -13.84 -10.30 10.57
N GLY A 88 -13.92 -10.81 9.32
CA GLY A 88 -13.47 -10.13 8.11
C GLY A 88 -12.00 -10.36 7.75
N ASN A 89 -11.30 -11.30 8.41
CA ASN A 89 -9.95 -11.67 8.01
C ASN A 89 -10.01 -12.52 6.74
N ASP A 90 -9.14 -12.25 5.76
CA ASP A 90 -8.97 -13.07 4.57
C ASP A 90 -8.26 -14.38 4.93
N ILE A 91 -9.02 -15.46 5.04
CA ILE A 91 -8.52 -16.79 5.41
C ILE A 91 -8.05 -17.61 4.21
N ALA A 92 -8.51 -17.27 3.00
CA ALA A 92 -8.00 -17.87 1.78
C ALA A 92 -8.13 -16.93 0.58
N PHE A 93 -7.17 -17.03 -0.32
CA PHE A 93 -7.12 -16.32 -1.59
C PHE A 93 -6.68 -17.28 -2.70
N TYR A 94 -7.35 -17.26 -3.82
CA TYR A 94 -7.10 -18.12 -4.98
C TYR A 94 -7.08 -17.29 -6.25
N THR A 95 -6.17 -17.59 -7.16
CA THR A 95 -6.15 -17.03 -8.51
C THR A 95 -6.26 -18.14 -9.55
N TYR A 96 -6.88 -17.83 -10.66
CA TYR A 96 -7.16 -18.81 -11.72
C TYR A 96 -6.69 -18.25 -13.07
N ASP A 97 -6.28 -19.16 -13.95
CA ASP A 97 -6.05 -18.82 -15.36
C ASP A 97 -7.36 -18.66 -16.13
N ALA A 98 -7.27 -18.32 -17.41
CA ALA A 98 -8.43 -18.14 -18.29
C ALA A 98 -9.26 -19.42 -18.53
N LEU A 99 -8.69 -20.59 -18.25
CA LEU A 99 -9.35 -21.90 -18.37
C LEU A 99 -9.97 -22.35 -17.03
N GLY A 100 -9.84 -21.53 -15.97
CA GLY A 100 -10.30 -21.88 -14.64
C GLY A 100 -9.33 -22.77 -13.85
N ASN A 101 -8.12 -23.00 -14.32
CA ASN A 101 -7.12 -23.78 -13.58
C ASN A 101 -6.55 -22.94 -12.45
N LEU A 102 -6.38 -23.55 -11.27
CA LEU A 102 -5.81 -22.91 -10.09
C LEU A 102 -4.33 -22.59 -10.33
N MET A 103 -3.99 -21.28 -10.32
CA MET A 103 -2.63 -20.78 -10.49
C MET A 103 -1.92 -20.63 -9.15
N ASP A 104 -2.32 -19.64 -8.36
CA ASP A 104 -1.74 -19.35 -7.07
C ASP A 104 -2.82 -19.43 -5.99
N TRP A 105 -2.40 -19.78 -4.79
CA TRP A 105 -3.29 -19.73 -3.64
C TRP A 105 -2.54 -19.38 -2.37
N GLU A 106 -3.27 -18.83 -1.43
CA GLU A 106 -2.83 -18.49 -0.09
C GLU A 106 -3.91 -18.91 0.89
N ILE A 107 -3.51 -19.54 2.00
CA ILE A 107 -4.39 -19.80 3.15
C ILE A 107 -3.75 -19.24 4.41
N LYS A 108 -4.58 -18.77 5.32
CA LYS A 108 -4.18 -18.14 6.58
C LYS A 108 -5.04 -18.63 7.73
N THR A 109 -4.47 -18.69 8.91
CA THR A 109 -5.21 -18.83 10.15
C THR A 109 -4.83 -17.72 11.12
N PHE A 110 -5.79 -17.34 11.96
CA PHE A 110 -5.64 -16.26 12.93
C PHE A 110 -6.03 -16.77 14.32
N ASN A 111 -5.41 -16.24 15.37
CA ASN A 111 -5.85 -16.47 16.73
C ASN A 111 -7.11 -15.63 17.06
N LYS A 112 -7.57 -15.69 18.30
CA LYS A 112 -8.76 -14.94 18.76
C LYS A 112 -8.55 -13.42 18.80
N GLU A 113 -7.30 -12.94 18.84
CA GLU A 113 -6.89 -11.53 18.80
C GLU A 113 -6.61 -11.03 17.37
N ASP A 114 -7.00 -11.77 16.31
CA ASP A 114 -6.75 -11.46 14.90
C ASP A 114 -5.27 -11.39 14.49
N SER A 115 -4.39 -12.03 15.26
CA SER A 115 -2.99 -12.17 14.90
C SER A 115 -2.78 -13.40 14.02
N LEU A 116 -2.02 -13.22 12.92
CA LEU A 116 -1.74 -14.30 11.95
C LEU A 116 -0.88 -15.39 12.60
N THR A 117 -1.41 -16.61 12.73
CA THR A 117 -0.69 -17.76 13.30
C THR A 117 -0.05 -18.65 12.24
N TYR A 118 -0.70 -18.77 11.09
CA TYR A 118 -0.20 -19.59 9.99
C TYR A 118 -0.53 -18.96 8.64
N ARG A 119 0.38 -19.11 7.70
CA ARG A 119 0.22 -18.74 6.30
C ARG A 119 0.89 -19.76 5.41
N LYS A 120 0.18 -20.22 4.39
CA LYS A 120 0.76 -21.04 3.32
C LYS A 120 0.42 -20.42 1.99
N ILE A 121 1.43 -20.28 1.13
CA ILE A 121 1.29 -19.83 -0.24
C ILE A 121 1.73 -20.93 -1.19
N SER A 122 1.09 -21.01 -2.34
CA SER A 122 1.56 -21.83 -3.46
C SER A 122 1.48 -20.98 -4.72
N TYR A 123 2.54 -21.02 -5.51
CA TYR A 123 2.70 -20.21 -6.71
C TYR A 123 3.45 -20.99 -7.79
N VAL A 124 3.30 -20.57 -9.04
CA VAL A 124 3.93 -21.21 -10.19
C VAL A 124 5.02 -20.31 -10.76
N ILE A 125 6.25 -20.85 -10.92
CA ILE A 125 7.37 -20.22 -11.62
C ILE A 125 7.89 -21.24 -12.66
N ASP A 126 8.04 -20.81 -13.90
CA ASP A 126 8.55 -21.64 -15.00
C ASP A 126 7.86 -23.02 -15.12
N SER A 127 6.52 -23.00 -14.97
CA SER A 127 5.65 -24.17 -14.97
C SER A 127 5.85 -25.14 -13.78
N ILE A 128 6.68 -24.79 -12.81
CA ILE A 128 6.91 -25.57 -11.59
C ILE A 128 6.14 -24.92 -10.42
N ARG A 129 5.36 -25.74 -9.71
CA ARG A 129 4.66 -25.30 -8.51
C ARG A 129 5.59 -25.28 -7.31
N HIS A 130 5.62 -24.16 -6.63
CA HIS A 130 6.36 -23.95 -5.39
C HIS A 130 5.39 -23.68 -4.23
N SER A 131 5.86 -23.88 -3.02
CA SER A 131 5.14 -23.47 -1.81
C SER A 131 6.09 -22.84 -0.79
N ALA A 132 5.52 -21.96 0.05
CA ALA A 132 6.18 -21.45 1.23
C ALA A 132 5.18 -21.40 2.39
N GLU A 133 5.68 -21.66 3.59
CA GLU A 133 4.88 -21.68 4.81
C GLU A 133 5.47 -20.73 5.85
N ARG A 134 4.62 -20.08 6.63
CA ARG A 134 4.99 -19.26 7.78
C ARG A 134 4.17 -19.68 8.98
N PHE A 135 4.84 -19.84 10.09
CA PHE A 135 4.27 -20.09 11.41
C PHE A 135 4.68 -18.94 12.33
N ASN A 136 3.72 -18.37 13.03
CA ASN A 136 3.95 -17.35 14.05
C ASN A 136 3.44 -17.87 15.38
N PHE A 137 4.27 -17.76 16.40
CA PHE A 137 3.96 -18.18 17.77
C PHE A 137 3.94 -16.95 18.66
N TYR A 138 2.94 -16.86 19.49
CA TYR A 138 2.69 -15.71 20.37
C TYR A 138 2.69 -16.17 21.81
N ASN A 139 3.14 -15.31 22.72
CA ASN A 139 3.00 -15.53 24.16
C ASN A 139 1.58 -15.18 24.65
N ASP A 140 1.33 -15.32 25.95
CA ASP A 140 0.03 -15.06 26.58
C ASP A 140 -0.43 -13.60 26.46
N LYS A 141 0.49 -12.67 26.21
CA LYS A 141 0.22 -11.25 25.94
C LYS A 141 0.01 -10.94 24.46
N ASN A 142 -0.08 -11.96 23.60
CA ASN A 142 -0.19 -11.84 22.14
C ASN A 142 1.02 -11.13 21.47
N LEU A 143 2.19 -11.19 22.08
CA LEU A 143 3.45 -10.72 21.48
C LEU A 143 4.07 -11.87 20.66
N LEU A 144 4.53 -11.58 19.44
CA LEU A 144 5.18 -12.53 18.54
C LEU A 144 6.54 -12.94 19.14
N VAL A 145 6.69 -14.18 19.57
CA VAL A 145 7.94 -14.68 20.18
C VAL A 145 8.78 -15.53 19.23
N GLU A 146 8.16 -16.18 18.25
CA GLU A 146 8.85 -16.94 17.22
C GLU A 146 8.12 -16.81 15.87
N ARG A 147 8.89 -16.71 14.80
CA ARG A 147 8.42 -16.87 13.42
C ARG A 147 9.26 -17.92 12.73
N LYS A 148 8.61 -18.88 12.08
CA LYS A 148 9.27 -19.89 11.26
C LYS A 148 8.79 -19.79 9.82
N ASP A 149 9.70 -19.48 8.91
CA ASP A 149 9.48 -19.47 7.47
C ASP A 149 10.13 -20.70 6.84
N ILE A 150 9.39 -21.42 6.00
CA ILE A 150 9.85 -22.59 5.27
C ILE A 150 9.57 -22.38 3.79
N ASP A 151 10.58 -22.49 2.96
CA ASP A 151 10.46 -22.41 1.51
C ASP A 151 11.40 -23.43 0.82
N ARG A 152 11.47 -23.36 -0.52
CA ARG A 152 12.33 -24.25 -1.32
C ARG A 152 13.82 -24.11 -1.04
N TYR A 153 14.27 -23.05 -0.38
CA TYR A 153 15.67 -22.82 -0.05
C TYR A 153 16.04 -23.31 1.35
N GLY A 154 15.04 -23.55 2.19
CA GLY A 154 15.21 -24.06 3.54
C GLY A 154 14.29 -23.39 4.57
N SER A 155 14.67 -23.49 5.84
CA SER A 155 13.94 -22.87 6.94
C SER A 155 14.72 -21.70 7.54
N LYS A 156 13.98 -20.62 7.84
CA LYS A 156 14.42 -19.49 8.65
C LYS A 156 13.58 -19.45 9.91
N VAL A 157 14.22 -19.27 11.07
CA VAL A 157 13.55 -19.04 12.36
C VAL A 157 13.98 -17.66 12.86
N SER A 158 13.03 -16.84 13.24
CA SER A 158 13.25 -15.55 13.91
C SER A 158 12.71 -15.63 15.33
N LEU A 159 13.52 -15.27 16.32
CA LEU A 159 13.15 -15.22 17.73
C LEU A 159 13.11 -13.77 18.19
N TYR A 160 12.09 -13.41 18.97
CA TYR A 160 11.85 -12.07 19.49
C TYR A 160 11.80 -12.09 21.01
N PHE A 161 12.55 -11.21 21.65
CA PHE A 161 12.67 -11.10 23.10
C PHE A 161 12.20 -9.72 23.54
N TYR A 162 11.48 -9.67 24.64
CA TYR A 162 10.83 -8.48 25.15
C TYR A 162 11.25 -8.20 26.58
N ASN A 163 11.23 -6.93 26.99
CA ASN A 163 11.34 -6.54 28.39
C ASN A 163 9.96 -6.58 29.09
N GLU A 164 9.92 -6.18 30.35
CA GLU A 164 8.67 -6.17 31.16
C GLU A 164 7.64 -5.20 30.62
N GLU A 165 8.08 -4.10 29.98
CA GLU A 165 7.25 -3.09 29.33
C GLU A 165 6.80 -3.47 27.90
N GLU A 166 7.03 -4.74 27.49
CA GLU A 166 6.65 -5.29 26.19
C GLU A 166 7.41 -4.68 24.98
N ASN A 167 8.49 -3.95 25.22
CA ASN A 167 9.38 -3.47 24.16
C ASN A 167 10.31 -4.61 23.71
N ILE A 168 10.50 -4.74 22.38
CA ILE A 168 11.45 -5.70 21.83
C ILE A 168 12.88 -5.29 22.19
N ILE A 169 13.64 -6.14 22.86
CA ILE A 169 15.04 -5.87 23.26
C ILE A 169 16.05 -6.62 22.44
N LYS A 170 15.63 -7.72 21.80
CA LYS A 170 16.51 -8.53 20.95
C LYS A 170 15.71 -9.27 19.90
N GLU A 171 16.30 -9.41 18.72
CA GLU A 171 15.86 -10.28 17.63
C GLU A 171 17.03 -11.17 17.19
N GLU A 172 16.76 -12.42 16.92
CA GLU A 172 17.73 -13.38 16.39
C GLU A 172 17.14 -14.12 15.20
N ASP A 173 17.87 -14.15 14.08
CA ASP A 173 17.50 -14.92 12.91
C ASP A 173 18.46 -16.11 12.70
N TYR A 174 17.87 -17.28 12.54
CA TYR A 174 18.55 -18.51 12.25
C TYR A 174 18.19 -19.00 10.84
N TYR A 175 19.18 -19.43 10.08
CA TYR A 175 19.00 -20.10 8.81
C TYR A 175 19.63 -21.48 8.86
N LYS A 176 18.84 -22.54 8.64
CA LYS A 176 19.28 -23.94 8.82
C LYS A 176 19.98 -24.13 10.16
N ASP A 177 19.34 -23.70 11.23
CA ASP A 177 19.77 -23.75 12.62
C ASP A 177 21.08 -23.03 12.97
N LYS A 178 21.55 -22.15 12.06
CA LYS A 178 22.74 -21.32 12.29
C LYS A 178 22.33 -19.85 12.41
N LEU A 179 22.74 -19.25 13.53
CA LEU A 179 22.55 -17.81 13.75
C LEU A 179 23.27 -17.02 12.66
N PHE A 180 22.55 -16.14 11.95
CA PHE A 180 23.11 -15.30 10.90
C PHE A 180 22.85 -13.81 11.09
N TYR A 181 21.87 -13.43 11.93
CA TYR A 181 21.52 -12.05 12.23
C TYR A 181 21.11 -11.91 13.69
N THR A 182 21.50 -10.78 14.31
CA THR A 182 21.04 -10.36 15.63
C THR A 182 20.80 -8.86 15.61
N ALA A 183 19.67 -8.40 16.16
CA ALA A 183 19.44 -7.00 16.49
C ALA A 183 19.26 -6.86 18.01
N LEU A 184 19.85 -5.78 18.57
CA LEU A 184 19.71 -5.37 19.96
C LEU A 184 19.11 -4.00 20.03
N TYR A 185 18.15 -3.78 20.92
CA TYR A 185 17.41 -2.53 21.05
C TYR A 185 17.60 -1.95 22.45
N THR A 186 17.85 -0.68 22.55
CA THR A 186 18.03 0.05 23.82
C THR A 186 17.03 1.19 23.90
N TYR A 187 16.41 1.33 25.05
CA TYR A 187 15.34 2.32 25.29
C TYR A 187 15.73 3.26 26.44
N ASP A 188 15.14 4.45 26.46
CA ASP A 188 15.17 5.33 27.64
C ASP A 188 14.17 4.85 28.72
N ALA A 189 14.20 5.52 29.87
CA ALA A 189 13.29 5.22 30.98
C ALA A 189 11.79 5.47 30.68
N LYS A 190 11.47 6.10 29.54
CA LYS A 190 10.09 6.35 29.06
C LYS A 190 9.68 5.39 27.96
N GLY A 191 10.50 4.39 27.62
CA GLY A 191 10.24 3.42 26.58
C GLY A 191 10.52 3.92 25.15
N LYS A 192 11.24 5.04 24.96
CA LYS A 192 11.63 5.49 23.62
C LYS A 192 12.88 4.77 23.15
N LEU A 193 12.88 4.29 21.92
CA LEU A 193 14.01 3.61 21.31
C LEU A 193 15.19 4.61 21.12
N LEU A 194 16.33 4.33 21.73
CA LEU A 194 17.53 5.14 21.62
C LEU A 194 18.53 4.57 20.62
N GLU A 195 18.66 3.25 20.58
CA GLU A 195 19.65 2.61 19.74
C GLU A 195 19.17 1.25 19.24
N LYS A 196 19.51 0.92 17.99
CA LYS A 196 19.41 -0.44 17.41
C LYS A 196 20.79 -0.84 16.90
N LYS A 197 21.31 -1.95 17.37
CA LYS A 197 22.57 -2.55 16.89
C LYS A 197 22.29 -3.81 16.13
N GLU A 198 22.71 -3.87 14.87
CA GLU A 198 22.53 -5.01 13.97
C GLU A 198 23.86 -5.68 13.68
N LYS A 199 23.85 -6.99 13.73
CA LYS A 199 25.00 -7.84 13.41
C LYS A 199 24.57 -8.95 12.47
N GLU A 200 25.09 -8.97 11.26
CA GLU A 200 24.96 -10.09 10.34
C GLU A 200 26.21 -11.02 10.44
N LYS A 201 26.10 -12.23 9.89
CA LYS A 201 27.24 -13.15 9.74
C LYS A 201 28.40 -12.50 8.96
N ASN A 202 28.09 -11.63 8.01
CA ASN A 202 29.08 -10.78 7.35
C ASN A 202 29.37 -9.54 8.21
N PRO A 203 30.56 -9.43 8.83
CA PRO A 203 30.88 -8.30 9.73
C PRO A 203 30.91 -6.92 9.04
N LYS A 204 30.96 -6.86 7.70
CA LYS A 204 30.84 -5.59 6.95
C LYS A 204 29.42 -5.03 6.94
N LYS A 205 28.44 -5.84 7.33
CA LYS A 205 27.04 -5.46 7.41
C LYS A 205 26.56 -5.23 8.86
N HIS A 206 27.48 -4.93 9.76
CA HIS A 206 27.13 -4.50 11.11
C HIS A 206 26.78 -3.01 11.07
N SER A 207 25.62 -2.66 11.57
CA SER A 207 25.21 -1.26 11.68
C SER A 207 24.72 -0.91 13.08
N THR A 208 24.75 0.38 13.38
CA THR A 208 24.15 0.99 14.57
C THR A 208 23.29 2.15 14.13
N THR A 209 22.01 2.09 14.48
CA THR A 209 21.05 3.18 14.28
C THR A 209 20.81 3.89 15.60
N ILE A 210 20.93 5.22 15.64
CA ILE A 210 20.74 6.07 16.81
C ILE A 210 19.53 6.95 16.58
N TYR A 211 18.70 7.08 17.61
CA TYR A 211 17.47 7.87 17.62
C TYR A 211 17.60 8.99 18.65
N GLU A 212 17.45 10.24 18.23
CA GLU A 212 17.56 11.42 19.07
C GLU A 212 16.22 12.12 19.19
N TYR A 213 15.90 12.57 20.39
CA TYR A 213 14.63 13.22 20.73
C TYR A 213 14.85 14.60 21.33
N ASP A 214 13.91 15.52 21.12
CA ASP A 214 13.88 16.79 21.81
C ASP A 214 13.39 16.65 23.27
N THR A 215 13.36 17.74 24.00
CA THR A 215 12.91 17.76 25.40
C THR A 215 11.42 17.44 25.57
N LEU A 216 10.61 17.64 24.53
CA LEU A 216 9.19 17.31 24.50
C LEU A 216 8.97 15.84 24.11
N GLY A 217 10.05 15.19 23.61
CA GLY A 217 10.03 13.78 23.23
C GLY A 217 9.67 13.52 21.79
N ASN A 218 9.73 14.51 20.92
CA ASN A 218 9.62 14.32 19.49
C ASN A 218 10.92 13.75 18.93
N LEU A 219 10.82 12.78 18.01
CA LEU A 219 11.97 12.23 17.31
C LEU A 219 12.52 13.28 16.32
N ILE A 220 13.73 13.80 16.59
CA ILE A 220 14.35 14.87 15.79
C ILE A 220 15.39 14.36 14.80
N ARG A 221 16.03 13.20 15.07
CA ARG A 221 17.06 12.66 14.18
C ARG A 221 17.15 11.14 14.25
N ILE A 222 17.43 10.54 13.10
CA ILE A 222 17.85 9.14 12.97
C ILE A 222 19.17 9.13 12.22
N THR A 223 20.20 8.52 12.81
CA THR A 223 21.54 8.38 12.21
C THR A 223 21.89 6.91 12.13
N GLU A 224 22.44 6.47 11.01
CA GLU A 224 22.98 5.11 10.87
C GLU A 224 24.49 5.15 10.65
N LYS A 225 25.19 4.18 11.22
CA LYS A 225 26.62 3.98 11.06
C LYS A 225 26.88 2.51 10.75
N GLU A 226 27.38 2.23 9.57
CA GLU A 226 27.93 0.92 9.21
C GLU A 226 29.35 0.77 9.76
N LYS A 227 29.76 -0.46 10.06
CA LYS A 227 31.10 -0.75 10.58
C LYS A 227 32.19 -0.35 9.60
N GLY A 228 33.07 0.56 10.02
CA GLY A 228 34.19 1.06 9.20
C GLY A 228 33.82 2.19 8.24
N GLU A 229 32.59 2.65 8.23
CA GLU A 229 32.12 3.76 7.40
C GLU A 229 31.80 5.01 8.24
N LYS A 230 31.63 6.16 7.57
CA LYS A 230 31.13 7.38 8.22
C LYS A 230 29.65 7.21 8.52
N SER A 231 29.20 7.84 9.60
CA SER A 231 27.77 7.94 9.90
C SER A 231 27.06 8.77 8.82
N TYR A 232 25.86 8.35 8.45
CA TYR A 232 24.98 9.11 7.57
C TYR A 232 23.62 9.34 8.24
N ILE A 233 22.99 10.42 7.87
CA ILE A 233 21.70 10.81 8.41
C ILE A 233 20.62 10.14 7.57
N LEU A 234 19.76 9.35 8.22
CA LEU A 234 18.58 8.78 7.59
C LEU A 234 17.43 9.79 7.55
N THR A 235 17.28 10.56 8.63
CA THR A 235 16.19 11.52 8.77
C THR A 235 16.52 12.58 9.80
N ASN A 236 16.22 13.84 9.50
CA ASN A 236 16.09 14.93 10.47
C ASN A 236 14.64 15.45 10.45
N ARG A 237 14.15 15.91 11.61
CA ARG A 237 12.83 16.50 11.78
C ARG A 237 12.91 17.81 12.56
N ILE A 238 12.13 18.79 12.12
CA ILE A 238 12.01 20.09 12.78
C ILE A 238 10.55 20.27 13.19
N TYR A 239 10.37 20.67 14.45
CA TYR A 239 9.06 20.93 15.04
C TYR A 239 8.96 22.39 15.47
N GLU A 240 7.78 22.99 15.27
CA GLU A 240 7.39 24.27 15.85
C GLU A 240 6.11 24.08 16.66
N ASN A 241 6.09 24.51 17.91
CA ASN A 241 4.95 24.31 18.82
C ASN A 241 4.43 22.86 18.81
N ASN A 242 5.36 21.90 18.89
CA ASN A 242 5.08 20.46 18.85
C ASN A 242 4.42 19.94 17.54
N THR A 243 4.46 20.75 16.48
CA THR A 243 3.95 20.39 15.15
C THR A 243 5.12 20.16 14.20
N LEU A 244 5.15 19.02 13.50
CA LEU A 244 6.18 18.71 12.50
C LEU A 244 6.03 19.67 11.32
N ILE A 245 7.08 20.47 11.04
CA ILE A 245 7.10 21.43 9.92
C ILE A 245 8.06 21.02 8.82
N LYS A 246 9.08 20.19 9.12
CA LYS A 246 10.03 19.71 8.12
C LYS A 246 10.60 18.34 8.50
N GLU A 247 10.70 17.48 7.48
CA GLU A 247 11.48 16.25 7.52
C GLU A 247 12.47 16.25 6.35
N TYR A 248 13.72 15.84 6.56
CA TYR A 248 14.75 15.88 5.51
C TYR A 248 15.90 14.92 5.77
N ASP A 249 16.55 14.52 4.70
CA ASP A 249 17.84 13.82 4.66
C ASP A 249 18.82 14.55 3.72
N ASP A 250 19.92 13.90 3.31
CA ASP A 250 20.94 14.49 2.42
C ASP A 250 20.42 14.70 0.98
N HIS A 251 19.32 14.09 0.58
CA HIS A 251 18.83 14.06 -0.79
C HIS A 251 17.39 14.52 -0.96
N SER A 252 16.66 14.63 0.13
CA SER A 252 15.23 14.94 0.07
C SER A 252 14.76 15.80 1.24
N TYR A 253 13.65 16.50 1.03
CA TYR A 253 12.91 17.10 2.13
C TYR A 253 11.40 17.04 1.90
N LEU A 254 10.65 17.14 2.99
CA LEU A 254 9.21 17.33 3.02
C LEU A 254 8.91 18.48 3.99
N LEU A 255 8.32 19.56 3.48
CA LEU A 255 7.84 20.70 4.24
C LEU A 255 6.33 20.62 4.44
N TYR A 256 5.87 21.05 5.60
CA TYR A 256 4.46 21.13 5.96
C TYR A 256 4.12 22.57 6.33
N THR A 257 3.11 23.13 5.67
CA THR A 257 2.62 24.49 5.95
C THR A 257 1.23 24.38 6.55
N TYR A 258 1.06 25.02 7.70
CA TYR A 258 -0.21 25.03 8.44
C TYR A 258 -0.79 26.44 8.52
N LYS A 259 -2.11 26.53 8.51
CA LYS A 259 -2.87 27.73 8.82
C LYS A 259 -3.95 27.37 9.84
N GLU A 260 -3.97 28.08 10.97
CA GLU A 260 -4.92 27.83 12.06
C GLU A 260 -4.96 26.35 12.51
N GLY A 261 -3.77 25.71 12.59
CA GLY A 261 -3.61 24.30 12.97
C GLY A 261 -4.00 23.27 11.88
N LYS A 262 -4.45 23.72 10.72
CA LYS A 262 -4.81 22.84 9.59
C LYS A 262 -3.70 22.82 8.55
N LEU A 263 -3.33 21.62 8.06
CA LEU A 263 -2.40 21.47 6.94
C LEU A 263 -3.02 22.04 5.67
N ILE A 264 -2.37 23.03 5.08
CA ILE A 264 -2.81 23.69 3.84
C ILE A 264 -1.91 23.36 2.65
N GLU A 265 -0.64 23.03 2.88
CA GLU A 265 0.30 22.71 1.80
C GLU A 265 1.38 21.74 2.28
N THR A 266 1.82 20.86 1.41
CA THR A 266 3.08 20.12 1.54
C THR A 266 3.94 20.39 0.32
N GLU A 267 5.26 20.56 0.53
CA GLU A 267 6.25 20.59 -0.53
C GLU A 267 7.26 19.46 -0.31
N SER A 268 7.36 18.56 -1.27
CA SER A 268 8.39 17.52 -1.28
C SER A 268 9.41 17.81 -2.37
N TYR A 269 10.67 17.57 -2.06
CA TYR A 269 11.78 17.70 -2.98
C TYR A 269 12.65 16.46 -2.90
N TYR A 270 13.14 16.02 -4.04
CA TYR A 270 14.09 14.93 -4.14
C TYR A 270 15.14 15.26 -5.21
N THR A 271 16.40 15.06 -4.88
CA THR A 271 17.53 15.12 -5.83
C THR A 271 18.28 13.80 -5.81
N GLY A 272 18.70 13.32 -6.96
CA GLY A 272 19.44 12.06 -7.09
C GLY A 272 20.18 11.98 -8.42
N ILE A 273 21.11 11.03 -8.50
CA ILE A 273 21.84 10.76 -9.72
C ILE A 273 21.24 9.50 -10.36
N GLY A 274 20.57 9.65 -11.50
CA GLY A 274 20.21 8.53 -12.37
C GLY A 274 21.43 8.04 -13.18
N ILE A 275 21.25 6.99 -13.97
CA ILE A 275 22.35 6.38 -14.75
C ILE A 275 22.99 7.41 -15.70
N ASP A 276 22.18 8.31 -16.28
CA ASP A 276 22.62 9.31 -17.27
C ASP A 276 22.09 10.73 -17.02
N TYR A 277 21.45 11.00 -15.87
CA TYR A 277 20.82 12.30 -15.61
C TYR A 277 20.69 12.61 -14.11
N ILE A 278 20.64 13.88 -13.78
CA ILE A 278 20.30 14.35 -12.42
C ILE A 278 18.79 14.39 -12.29
N ILE A 279 18.29 13.72 -11.27
CA ILE A 279 16.89 13.81 -10.87
C ILE A 279 16.78 15.01 -9.94
N ASP A 280 15.97 15.99 -10.33
CA ASP A 280 15.65 17.18 -9.53
C ASP A 280 14.13 17.37 -9.60
N ARG A 281 13.43 16.84 -8.62
CA ARG A 281 11.98 16.74 -8.63
C ARG A 281 11.37 17.42 -7.40
N LYS A 282 10.43 18.32 -7.65
CA LYS A 282 9.66 18.98 -6.60
C LYS A 282 8.16 18.74 -6.83
N VAL A 283 7.44 18.44 -5.76
CA VAL A 283 5.98 18.30 -5.78
C VAL A 283 5.38 19.18 -4.69
N ILE A 284 4.45 20.05 -5.07
CA ILE A 284 3.67 20.88 -4.15
C ILE A 284 2.22 20.36 -4.17
N THR A 285 1.69 20.06 -2.99
CA THR A 285 0.31 19.60 -2.82
C THR A 285 -0.44 20.58 -1.92
N LYS A 286 -1.57 21.12 -2.40
CA LYS A 286 -2.42 22.06 -1.65
C LYS A 286 -3.71 21.42 -1.22
N TYR A 287 -4.15 21.76 -0.01
CA TYR A 287 -5.31 21.16 0.64
C TYR A 287 -6.36 22.24 0.93
N ASN A 288 -7.63 21.86 0.92
CA ASN A 288 -8.71 22.72 1.41
C ASN A 288 -8.88 22.56 2.93
N GLU A 289 -9.79 23.34 3.51
CA GLU A 289 -10.09 23.32 4.96
C GLU A 289 -10.58 21.95 5.49
N LYS A 290 -11.10 21.08 4.60
CA LYS A 290 -11.53 19.72 4.91
C LYS A 290 -10.38 18.69 4.75
N GLY A 291 -9.12 19.13 4.48
CA GLY A 291 -7.95 18.28 4.26
C GLY A 291 -7.95 17.52 2.93
N LYS A 292 -8.78 17.90 1.95
CA LYS A 292 -8.79 17.30 0.61
C LYS A 292 -7.80 17.99 -0.30
N ILE A 293 -7.08 17.23 -1.13
CA ILE A 293 -6.16 17.77 -2.13
C ILE A 293 -6.96 18.57 -3.18
N ILE A 294 -6.67 19.87 -3.34
CA ILE A 294 -7.29 20.70 -4.36
C ILE A 294 -6.38 20.98 -5.55
N LYS A 295 -5.06 20.89 -5.33
CA LYS A 295 -4.07 21.14 -6.39
C LYS A 295 -2.80 20.32 -6.12
N LYS A 296 -2.21 19.78 -7.19
CA LYS A 296 -0.88 19.17 -7.17
C LYS A 296 -0.05 19.77 -8.30
N LEU A 297 1.16 20.22 -8.00
CA LEU A 297 2.12 20.79 -8.94
C LEU A 297 3.38 19.92 -8.93
N GLU A 298 3.82 19.47 -10.09
CA GLU A 298 5.02 18.64 -10.25
C GLU A 298 6.04 19.36 -11.14
N TYR A 299 7.27 19.51 -10.62
CA TYR A 299 8.35 20.23 -11.29
C TYR A 299 9.51 19.28 -11.58
N GLN A 300 10.17 19.51 -12.70
CA GLN A 300 11.51 19.01 -13.00
C GLN A 300 12.47 20.22 -13.00
N GLY A 301 13.37 20.27 -12.01
CA GLY A 301 14.09 21.51 -11.72
C GLY A 301 13.13 22.65 -11.42
N ASN A 302 13.28 23.78 -12.14
CA ASN A 302 12.39 24.94 -12.04
C ASN A 302 11.22 24.91 -13.04
N ILE A 303 11.07 23.86 -13.85
CA ILE A 303 10.04 23.78 -14.89
C ILE A 303 8.82 23.07 -14.33
N LEU A 304 7.66 23.72 -14.35
CA LEU A 304 6.37 23.10 -14.05
C LEU A 304 6.00 22.15 -15.20
N GLU A 305 6.15 20.85 -14.94
CA GLU A 305 5.79 19.82 -15.91
C GLU A 305 4.31 19.48 -15.88
N GLN A 306 3.75 19.36 -14.66
CA GLN A 306 2.39 18.90 -14.48
C GLN A 306 1.66 19.66 -13.38
N GLU A 307 0.42 20.05 -13.67
CA GLU A 307 -0.53 20.59 -12.69
C GLU A 307 -1.79 19.74 -12.73
N THR A 308 -2.28 19.35 -11.54
CA THR A 308 -3.57 18.64 -11.39
C THR A 308 -4.46 19.43 -10.44
N ASN A 309 -5.66 19.77 -10.89
CA ASN A 309 -6.68 20.44 -10.08
C ASN A 309 -7.82 19.47 -9.77
N TYR A 310 -8.28 19.45 -8.51
CA TYR A 310 -9.34 18.56 -8.02
C TYR A 310 -10.52 19.39 -7.52
N PHE A 311 -11.74 18.96 -7.84
CA PHE A 311 -12.99 19.64 -7.49
C PHE A 311 -13.90 18.67 -6.75
N TYR A 312 -14.54 19.18 -5.70
CA TYR A 312 -15.37 18.39 -4.80
C TYR A 312 -16.77 18.98 -4.71
N ASP A 313 -17.75 18.12 -4.43
CA ASP A 313 -19.09 18.58 -4.04
C ASP A 313 -19.10 19.06 -2.56
N GLU A 314 -20.25 19.50 -2.11
CA GLU A 314 -20.46 19.96 -0.72
C GLU A 314 -20.22 18.87 0.32
N ASN A 315 -20.42 17.58 -0.05
CA ASN A 315 -20.17 16.41 0.77
C ASN A 315 -18.70 15.97 0.76
N GLY A 316 -17.84 16.65 0.00
CA GLY A 316 -16.41 16.33 -0.14
C GLY A 316 -16.12 15.14 -1.06
N LYS A 317 -17.06 14.74 -1.94
CA LYS A 317 -16.79 13.74 -2.98
C LYS A 317 -16.15 14.42 -4.18
N GLU A 318 -15.10 13.81 -4.74
CA GLU A 318 -14.42 14.29 -5.93
C GLU A 318 -15.33 14.15 -7.15
N ILE A 319 -15.76 15.29 -7.71
CA ILE A 319 -16.66 15.32 -8.87
C ILE A 319 -15.93 15.53 -10.19
N LYS A 320 -14.71 16.11 -10.15
CA LYS A 320 -13.94 16.44 -11.35
C LYS A 320 -12.47 16.59 -11.02
N GLY A 321 -11.61 16.29 -12.01
CA GLY A 321 -10.21 16.67 -12.00
C GLY A 321 -9.74 17.10 -13.37
N ILE A 322 -8.72 17.95 -13.44
CA ILE A 322 -8.12 18.44 -14.67
C ILE A 322 -6.61 18.33 -14.55
N LEU A 323 -6.01 17.66 -15.52
CA LEU A 323 -4.57 17.52 -15.65
C LEU A 323 -4.05 18.41 -16.78
N TYR A 324 -3.10 19.26 -16.45
CA TYR A 324 -2.32 20.05 -17.39
C TYR A 324 -0.90 19.48 -17.46
N LYS A 325 -0.29 19.51 -18.63
CA LYS A 325 1.13 19.22 -18.83
C LYS A 325 1.72 20.34 -19.68
N TYR A 326 2.78 21.01 -19.16
CA TYR A 326 3.36 22.21 -19.78
C TYR A 326 2.25 23.24 -20.12
N GLU A 327 1.42 23.58 -19.13
CA GLU A 327 0.31 24.54 -19.21
C GLU A 327 -0.83 24.18 -20.18
N LYS A 328 -0.73 23.03 -20.89
CA LYS A 328 -1.78 22.56 -21.81
C LYS A 328 -2.60 21.48 -21.14
N GLU A 329 -3.92 21.62 -21.19
CA GLU A 329 -4.83 20.57 -20.72
C GLU A 329 -4.57 19.27 -21.50
N LYS A 330 -4.27 18.19 -20.78
CA LYS A 330 -4.01 16.85 -21.34
C LYS A 330 -5.16 15.90 -21.11
N SER A 331 -5.80 16.02 -19.95
CA SER A 331 -6.98 15.22 -19.65
C SER A 331 -7.82 15.89 -18.56
N ARG A 332 -9.10 15.56 -18.56
CA ARG A 332 -10.00 15.80 -17.43
C ARG A 332 -10.80 14.55 -17.16
N TRP A 333 -11.29 14.42 -15.93
CA TRP A 333 -12.24 13.38 -15.57
C TRP A 333 -13.39 13.96 -14.77
N GLU A 334 -14.53 13.28 -14.85
CA GLU A 334 -15.75 13.60 -14.13
C GLU A 334 -16.29 12.34 -13.48
N ASN A 335 -16.71 12.45 -12.24
CA ASN A 335 -17.30 11.38 -11.45
C ASN A 335 -18.78 11.69 -11.22
N LYS A 336 -19.63 10.67 -11.38
CA LYS A 336 -21.05 10.76 -11.01
C LYS A 336 -21.34 9.80 -9.88
N TYR A 337 -22.21 10.20 -8.99
CA TYR A 337 -22.59 9.43 -7.81
C TYR A 337 -24.11 9.19 -7.83
N SER A 338 -24.51 8.03 -7.24
CA SER A 338 -25.92 7.76 -6.96
C SER A 338 -26.43 8.65 -5.82
N PRO A 339 -27.75 8.76 -5.60
CA PRO A 339 -28.32 9.45 -4.43
C PRO A 339 -27.78 8.94 -3.09
N GLU A 340 -27.51 7.63 -2.98
CA GLU A 340 -26.92 6.98 -1.80
C GLU A 340 -25.43 7.28 -1.67
N GLY A 341 -24.83 7.89 -2.69
CA GLY A 341 -23.44 8.33 -2.70
C GLY A 341 -22.41 7.35 -3.22
N TYR A 342 -22.82 6.33 -3.94
CA TYR A 342 -21.92 5.40 -4.62
C TYR A 342 -21.41 6.00 -5.93
N LEU A 343 -20.14 5.81 -6.25
CA LEU A 343 -19.57 6.19 -7.55
C LEU A 343 -20.16 5.29 -8.64
N ILE A 344 -20.97 5.85 -9.55
CA ILE A 344 -21.65 5.10 -10.61
C ILE A 344 -21.00 5.28 -11.99
N GLU A 345 -20.28 6.37 -12.19
CA GLU A 345 -19.58 6.63 -13.46
C GLU A 345 -18.31 7.44 -13.20
N LYS A 346 -17.23 7.08 -13.88
CA LYS A 346 -16.02 7.89 -14.04
C LYS A 346 -15.72 8.02 -15.52
N ALA A 347 -15.79 9.22 -16.04
CA ALA A 347 -15.56 9.51 -17.45
C ALA A 347 -14.31 10.37 -17.62
N TRP A 348 -13.47 10.04 -18.60
CA TRP A 348 -12.27 10.76 -18.94
C TRP A 348 -12.41 11.42 -20.30
N LYS A 349 -11.91 12.64 -20.43
CA LYS A 349 -11.69 13.30 -21.71
C LYS A 349 -10.18 13.44 -21.93
N ARG A 350 -9.67 12.84 -22.98
CA ARG A 350 -8.24 12.80 -23.35
C ARG A 350 -8.06 13.03 -24.82
N GLU A 351 -6.87 13.47 -25.23
CA GLU A 351 -6.49 13.68 -26.64
C GLU A 351 -6.70 12.44 -27.51
N LYS A 352 -6.37 11.23 -26.97
CA LYS A 352 -6.38 9.96 -27.73
C LYS A 352 -7.58 9.05 -27.41
N GLY A 353 -8.68 9.62 -26.95
CA GLY A 353 -9.90 8.86 -26.63
C GLY A 353 -10.47 9.21 -25.27
N ASN A 354 -11.73 8.82 -25.07
CA ASN A 354 -12.49 9.15 -23.89
C ASN A 354 -12.87 7.86 -23.17
N PRO A 355 -11.99 7.32 -22.30
CA PRO A 355 -12.35 6.16 -21.51
C PRO A 355 -13.46 6.51 -20.51
N LYS A 356 -14.33 5.54 -20.25
CA LYS A 356 -15.42 5.64 -19.28
C LYS A 356 -15.51 4.34 -18.51
N THR A 357 -15.72 4.42 -17.21
CA THR A 357 -15.95 3.29 -16.31
C THR A 357 -17.33 3.45 -15.67
N LEU A 358 -18.15 2.40 -15.72
CA LEU A 358 -19.43 2.30 -15.05
C LEU A 358 -19.32 1.31 -13.89
N TYR A 359 -20.00 1.60 -12.79
CA TYR A 359 -20.01 0.81 -11.57
C TYR A 359 -21.42 0.45 -11.19
N TYR A 360 -21.67 -0.82 -10.88
CA TYR A 360 -22.97 -1.35 -10.52
C TYR A 360 -22.90 -1.95 -9.11
N TYR A 361 -23.94 -1.79 -8.33
CA TYR A 361 -23.98 -2.16 -6.92
C TYR A 361 -25.15 -3.07 -6.62
N ASP A 362 -24.97 -3.96 -5.64
CA ASP A 362 -26.07 -4.72 -5.04
C ASP A 362 -26.89 -3.85 -4.08
N ALA A 363 -27.95 -4.42 -3.52
CA ALA A 363 -28.87 -3.72 -2.63
C ALA A 363 -28.23 -3.24 -1.30
N ILE A 364 -27.11 -3.81 -0.90
CA ILE A 364 -26.38 -3.42 0.32
C ILE A 364 -25.18 -2.52 0.03
N GLY A 365 -24.93 -2.22 -1.26
CA GLY A 365 -23.93 -1.27 -1.71
C GLY A 365 -22.54 -1.85 -1.95
N ASN A 366 -22.40 -3.15 -2.20
CA ASN A 366 -21.19 -3.75 -2.73
C ASN A 366 -21.15 -3.58 -4.24
N CYS A 367 -20.01 -3.14 -4.78
CA CYS A 367 -19.83 -3.07 -6.23
C CYS A 367 -19.74 -4.49 -6.81
N ILE A 368 -20.74 -4.85 -7.62
CA ILE A 368 -20.88 -6.20 -8.22
C ILE A 368 -20.41 -6.26 -9.66
N LYS A 369 -20.34 -5.12 -10.36
CA LYS A 369 -19.88 -5.08 -11.75
C LYS A 369 -19.19 -3.79 -12.08
N ILE A 370 -18.16 -3.87 -12.91
CA ILE A 370 -17.48 -2.73 -13.53
C ILE A 370 -17.43 -2.98 -15.03
N GLU A 371 -17.77 -1.96 -15.80
CA GLU A 371 -17.63 -1.95 -17.26
C GLU A 371 -16.71 -0.82 -17.68
N GLU A 372 -15.69 -1.14 -18.47
CA GLU A 372 -14.76 -0.16 -19.02
C GLU A 372 -14.98 0.02 -20.52
N TYR A 373 -15.09 1.27 -20.93
CA TYR A 373 -15.28 1.67 -22.31
C TYR A 373 -14.12 2.51 -22.81
N TYR A 374 -13.75 2.29 -24.06
CA TYR A 374 -12.79 3.14 -24.78
C TYR A 374 -13.34 3.47 -26.18
N LYS A 375 -13.35 4.76 -26.54
CA LYS A 375 -13.96 5.24 -27.81
C LYS A 375 -15.39 4.74 -28.02
N GLY A 376 -16.19 4.67 -26.98
CA GLY A 376 -17.57 4.22 -27.02
C GLY A 376 -17.77 2.69 -27.08
N LYS A 377 -16.70 1.92 -27.24
CA LYS A 377 -16.77 0.46 -27.25
C LYS A 377 -16.41 -0.09 -25.87
N LEU A 378 -17.15 -1.11 -25.42
CA LEU A 378 -16.86 -1.86 -24.19
C LEU A 378 -15.54 -2.60 -24.37
N THR A 379 -14.61 -2.46 -23.42
CA THR A 379 -13.27 -3.07 -23.49
C THR A 379 -13.02 -4.13 -22.43
N ASN A 380 -13.51 -3.90 -21.22
CA ASN A 380 -13.35 -4.86 -20.12
C ASN A 380 -14.64 -4.92 -19.30
N ILE A 381 -14.90 -6.09 -18.74
CA ILE A 381 -15.94 -6.32 -17.74
C ILE A 381 -15.29 -7.03 -16.55
N TYR A 382 -15.64 -6.59 -15.35
CA TYR A 382 -15.32 -7.26 -14.10
C TYR A 382 -16.61 -7.51 -13.34
N GLU A 383 -16.84 -8.74 -12.92
CA GLU A 383 -18.03 -9.13 -12.17
C GLU A 383 -17.63 -9.75 -10.85
N ARG A 384 -18.40 -9.46 -9.80
CA ARG A 384 -18.27 -10.01 -8.46
C ARG A 384 -19.52 -10.69 -8.01
N THR A 385 -19.33 -11.84 -7.39
CA THR A 385 -20.38 -12.53 -6.64
C THR A 385 -19.97 -12.62 -5.18
N PHE A 386 -20.95 -12.49 -4.30
CA PHE A 386 -20.75 -12.55 -2.85
C PHE A 386 -21.57 -13.69 -2.26
N THR A 387 -20.98 -14.40 -1.30
CA THR A 387 -21.71 -15.29 -0.39
C THR A 387 -21.57 -14.69 1.01
N TYR A 388 -22.63 -14.74 1.79
CA TYR A 388 -22.68 -14.14 3.11
C TYR A 388 -22.78 -15.21 4.20
N TYR A 389 -22.33 -14.86 5.42
CA TYR A 389 -22.65 -15.65 6.60
C TYR A 389 -24.11 -15.41 6.99
N GLU A 390 -24.76 -16.45 7.47
CA GLU A 390 -26.09 -16.39 8.07
C GLU A 390 -26.10 -15.65 9.41
#